data_22398142b7127b010f342d3262672d18
#
_entry.id   22398142b7127b010f342d3262672d18
#
_cell.length_a   1.000
_cell.length_b   1.000
_cell.length_c   1.000
_cell.angle_alpha   90.00
_cell.angle_beta   90.00
_cell.angle_gamma   90.00
#
_symmetry.space_group_name_H-M   'P 1'
#
loop_
_entity.id
_entity.type
_entity.pdbx_description
1 polymer ?
#
loop_
_entity_poly.entity_id
_entity_poly.type
_entity_poly.pdbx_seq_one_letter_code
_entity_poly.pdbx_strand_id
1 'polypeptide(L)'
;MCIRDSIHSVFITSPDNVLVGSISLSRLVRLKAKEKLLNVMRQNTYRSLTGENVDDVIEKFEKYDLIDCAVVDEAGRLVGMITIDDVIDEVEERHEKEQLRSAGLNEYQDVFAPVAVIKKQRLPWLIVNLFTAVLASMVIALFEEQIATLVALAVLMPIVASMGGNAGTQTLTVTVRALGMGQVTWQNAFML
;
A
#
# COMPACT_ATOMS: atom_id res chain seq x y z
N MET A 1 -14.88 -10.39 -8.85
CA MET A 1 -14.51 -11.78 -9.21
C MET A 1 -14.40 -11.85 -10.74
N CYS A 2 -13.21 -11.60 -11.26
CA CYS A 2 -12.96 -11.62 -12.71
C CYS A 2 -12.79 -13.06 -13.16
N ILE A 3 -13.70 -13.55 -14.03
CA ILE A 3 -13.67 -14.89 -14.63
C ILE A 3 -12.63 -14.98 -15.78
N ARG A 4 -11.60 -14.11 -15.78
CA ARG A 4 -10.56 -14.02 -16.80
C ARG A 4 -9.16 -14.32 -16.28
N ASP A 5 -9.06 -15.07 -15.20
CA ASP A 5 -7.74 -15.40 -14.67
C ASP A 5 -7.01 -16.32 -15.65
N SER A 6 -5.87 -15.85 -16.13
CA SER A 6 -5.02 -16.64 -17.01
C SER A 6 -4.38 -17.76 -16.19
N ILE A 7 -4.71 -19.00 -16.49
CA ILE A 7 -4.10 -20.15 -15.82
C ILE A 7 -2.67 -20.32 -16.32
N HIS A 8 -1.70 -20.07 -15.45
CA HIS A 8 -0.28 -20.23 -15.75
C HIS A 8 0.28 -21.55 -15.22
N SER A 9 -0.18 -22.01 -14.06
CA SER A 9 0.25 -23.25 -13.45
C SER A 9 -0.95 -24.13 -13.03
N VAL A 10 -0.69 -25.42 -12.96
CA VAL A 10 -1.60 -26.43 -12.43
C VAL A 10 -0.99 -26.99 -11.16
N PHE A 11 -1.73 -26.91 -10.06
CA PHE A 11 -1.33 -27.47 -8.78
C PHE A 11 -1.76 -28.94 -8.68
N ILE A 12 -0.85 -29.76 -8.19
CA ILE A 12 -1.05 -31.22 -8.09
C ILE A 12 -1.22 -31.54 -6.61
N THR A 13 -2.32 -32.21 -6.29
CA THR A 13 -2.66 -32.62 -4.93
C THR A 13 -2.69 -34.14 -4.79
N SER A 14 -2.54 -34.63 -3.56
CA SER A 14 -2.84 -36.01 -3.18
C SER A 14 -4.37 -36.24 -3.15
N PRO A 15 -4.84 -37.50 -3.01
CA PRO A 15 -6.26 -37.80 -2.82
C PRO A 15 -6.88 -37.09 -1.61
N ASP A 16 -6.08 -36.75 -0.60
CA ASP A 16 -6.48 -36.00 0.60
C ASP A 16 -6.42 -34.49 0.41
N ASN A 17 -6.30 -34.02 -0.83
CA ASN A 17 -6.18 -32.60 -1.22
C ASN A 17 -4.92 -31.87 -0.70
N VAL A 18 -3.89 -32.62 -0.25
CA VAL A 18 -2.63 -32.01 0.19
C VAL A 18 -1.80 -31.63 -1.04
N LEU A 19 -1.24 -30.41 -1.05
CA LEU A 19 -0.41 -29.90 -2.13
C LEU A 19 0.89 -30.72 -2.24
N VAL A 20 1.11 -31.35 -3.41
CA VAL A 20 2.30 -32.17 -3.70
C VAL A 20 3.29 -31.44 -4.61
N GLY A 21 2.79 -30.62 -5.52
CA GLY A 21 3.64 -29.87 -6.43
C GLY A 21 2.87 -29.03 -7.43
N SER A 22 3.60 -28.41 -8.35
CA SER A 22 3.01 -27.64 -9.45
C SER A 22 3.69 -27.93 -10.78
N ILE A 23 2.98 -27.67 -11.87
CA ILE A 23 3.49 -27.74 -13.23
C ILE A 23 2.97 -26.55 -14.03
N SER A 24 3.84 -25.89 -14.80
CA SER A 24 3.39 -24.81 -15.69
C SER A 24 2.54 -25.38 -16.82
N LEU A 25 1.49 -24.65 -17.21
CA LEU A 25 0.60 -25.06 -18.29
C LEU A 25 1.36 -25.29 -19.60
N SER A 26 2.35 -24.45 -19.90
CA SER A 26 3.22 -24.59 -21.07
C SER A 26 4.00 -25.91 -21.10
N ARG A 27 4.40 -26.41 -19.92
CA ARG A 27 5.09 -27.71 -19.79
C ARG A 27 4.09 -28.86 -19.88
N LEU A 28 2.92 -28.69 -19.27
CA LEU A 28 1.86 -29.69 -19.28
C LEU A 28 1.44 -30.06 -20.74
N VAL A 29 1.25 -29.02 -21.58
CA VAL A 29 0.84 -29.19 -23.00
C VAL A 29 1.90 -29.94 -23.84
N ARG A 30 3.18 -29.84 -23.43
CA ARG A 30 4.29 -30.52 -24.13
C ARG A 30 4.56 -31.95 -23.66
N LEU A 31 3.89 -32.41 -22.61
CA LEU A 31 4.07 -33.75 -22.07
C LEU A 31 3.49 -34.80 -23.01
N LYS A 32 4.17 -35.94 -23.08
CA LYS A 32 3.62 -37.10 -23.74
C LYS A 32 2.57 -37.76 -22.85
N ALA A 33 1.48 -38.25 -23.45
CA ALA A 33 0.32 -38.79 -22.73
C ALA A 33 0.61 -39.94 -21.73
N LYS A 34 1.80 -40.55 -21.79
CA LYS A 34 2.23 -41.65 -20.90
C LYS A 34 3.16 -41.25 -19.78
N GLU A 35 3.56 -39.97 -19.70
CA GLU A 35 4.47 -39.49 -18.63
C GLU A 35 3.69 -39.28 -17.33
N LYS A 36 4.25 -39.75 -16.23
CA LYS A 36 3.68 -39.55 -14.89
C LYS A 36 3.97 -38.12 -14.42
N LEU A 37 2.96 -37.38 -14.00
CA LEU A 37 3.08 -36.01 -13.52
C LEU A 37 4.07 -35.85 -12.35
N LEU A 38 4.19 -36.88 -11.50
CA LEU A 38 5.13 -36.94 -10.38
C LEU A 38 6.60 -36.74 -10.78
N ASN A 39 6.97 -37.18 -12.00
CA ASN A 39 8.35 -37.12 -12.50
C ASN A 39 8.68 -35.75 -13.12
N VAL A 40 7.67 -34.93 -13.42
CA VAL A 40 7.81 -33.71 -14.22
C VAL A 40 7.43 -32.47 -13.45
N MET A 41 6.65 -32.64 -12.38
CA MET A 41 6.23 -31.53 -11.53
C MET A 41 7.40 -30.92 -10.73
N ARG A 42 7.25 -29.67 -10.33
CA ARG A 42 8.11 -29.03 -9.32
C ARG A 42 7.56 -29.38 -7.94
N GLN A 43 8.37 -30.04 -7.11
CA GLN A 43 7.99 -30.39 -5.74
C GLN A 43 8.09 -29.18 -4.78
N ASN A 44 9.06 -28.30 -5.01
CA ASN A 44 9.20 -27.05 -4.26
C ASN A 44 8.31 -25.97 -4.88
N THR A 45 7.02 -26.02 -4.59
CA THR A 45 6.06 -24.99 -5.00
C THR A 45 5.92 -23.95 -3.89
N TYR A 46 6.02 -22.69 -4.27
CA TYR A 46 5.73 -21.59 -3.33
C TYR A 46 4.27 -21.67 -2.90
N ARG A 47 4.06 -21.50 -1.60
CA ARG A 47 2.73 -21.58 -0.98
C ARG A 47 2.57 -20.50 0.06
N SER A 48 1.36 -20.03 0.23
CA SER A 48 0.93 -19.12 1.30
C SER A 48 -0.12 -19.81 2.16
N LEU A 49 -0.16 -19.48 3.45
CA LEU A 49 -1.17 -19.98 4.37
C LEU A 49 -2.42 -19.09 4.29
N THR A 50 -3.60 -19.66 4.55
CA THR A 50 -4.89 -18.94 4.58
C THR A 50 -4.94 -17.80 5.59
N GLY A 51 -4.10 -17.79 6.62
CA GLY A 51 -4.00 -16.74 7.64
C GLY A 51 -2.78 -15.84 7.51
N GLU A 52 -2.03 -15.94 6.41
CA GLU A 52 -0.83 -15.15 6.19
C GLU A 52 -1.17 -13.69 5.91
N ASN A 53 -0.31 -12.76 6.39
CA ASN A 53 -0.51 -11.34 6.12
C ASN A 53 -0.33 -11.05 4.62
N VAL A 54 -1.18 -10.19 4.09
CA VAL A 54 -1.13 -9.80 2.67
C VAL A 54 0.21 -9.16 2.30
N ASP A 55 0.83 -8.41 3.22
CA ASP A 55 2.17 -7.83 3.01
C ASP A 55 3.24 -8.89 2.75
N ASP A 56 3.22 -9.96 3.53
CA ASP A 56 4.16 -11.07 3.38
C ASP A 56 3.95 -11.82 2.06
N VAL A 57 2.69 -11.89 1.60
CA VAL A 57 2.35 -12.48 0.30
C VAL A 57 2.87 -11.61 -0.85
N ILE A 58 2.67 -10.29 -0.78
CA ILE A 58 3.17 -9.33 -1.78
C ILE A 58 4.70 -9.42 -1.86
N GLU A 59 5.40 -9.41 -0.71
CA GLU A 59 6.86 -9.56 -0.65
C GLU A 59 7.34 -10.88 -1.30
N LYS A 60 6.60 -11.98 -1.10
CA LYS A 60 6.92 -13.26 -1.76
C LYS A 60 6.81 -13.17 -3.27
N PHE A 61 5.74 -12.54 -3.79
CA PHE A 61 5.57 -12.38 -5.23
C PHE A 61 6.70 -11.55 -5.84
N GLU A 62 7.08 -10.44 -5.20
CA GLU A 62 8.18 -9.57 -5.63
C GLU A 62 9.54 -10.28 -5.55
N LYS A 63 9.84 -10.94 -4.43
CA LYS A 63 11.14 -11.55 -4.17
C LYS A 63 11.44 -12.76 -5.06
N TYR A 64 10.41 -13.51 -5.43
CA TYR A 64 10.54 -14.77 -6.18
C TYR A 64 9.98 -14.69 -7.59
N ASP A 65 9.59 -13.50 -8.07
CA ASP A 65 9.00 -13.27 -9.40
C ASP A 65 7.85 -14.25 -9.69
N LEU A 66 6.92 -14.38 -8.72
CA LEU A 66 5.83 -15.34 -8.85
C LEU A 66 4.74 -14.81 -9.78
N ILE A 67 4.19 -15.68 -10.60
CA ILE A 67 3.00 -15.42 -11.43
C ILE A 67 1.75 -15.94 -10.71
N ASP A 68 1.91 -17.06 -9.98
CA ASP A 68 0.87 -17.70 -9.19
C ASP A 68 1.47 -18.33 -7.92
N CYS A 69 0.66 -18.44 -6.87
CA CYS A 69 1.03 -19.02 -5.60
C CYS A 69 -0.13 -19.89 -5.08
N ALA A 70 0.18 -21.11 -4.63
CA ALA A 70 -0.81 -21.96 -4.01
C ALA A 70 -1.17 -21.45 -2.62
N VAL A 71 -2.46 -21.45 -2.27
CA VAL A 71 -2.92 -21.17 -0.91
C VAL A 71 -3.30 -22.48 -0.23
N VAL A 72 -2.72 -22.72 0.94
CA VAL A 72 -2.95 -23.95 1.70
C VAL A 72 -3.45 -23.63 3.12
N ASP A 73 -4.17 -24.58 3.70
CA ASP A 73 -4.54 -24.54 5.10
C ASP A 73 -3.38 -25.02 6.01
N GLU A 74 -3.59 -25.02 7.33
CA GLU A 74 -2.60 -25.49 8.31
C GLU A 74 -2.25 -27.00 8.14
N ALA A 75 -3.13 -27.77 7.52
CA ALA A 75 -2.90 -29.18 7.20
C ALA A 75 -2.18 -29.38 5.85
N GLY A 76 -1.83 -28.29 5.14
CA GLY A 76 -1.20 -28.33 3.84
C GLY A 76 -2.13 -28.66 2.67
N ARG A 77 -3.45 -28.62 2.87
CA ARG A 77 -4.44 -28.87 1.82
C ARG A 77 -4.62 -27.63 0.96
N LEU A 78 -4.71 -27.84 -0.33
CA LEU A 78 -4.94 -26.76 -1.30
C LEU A 78 -6.35 -26.17 -1.12
N VAL A 79 -6.42 -24.88 -0.80
CA VAL A 79 -7.67 -24.13 -0.63
C VAL A 79 -7.97 -23.29 -1.87
N GLY A 80 -6.92 -22.75 -2.50
CA GLY A 80 -7.04 -21.91 -3.68
C GLY A 80 -5.69 -21.51 -4.25
N MET A 81 -5.67 -20.47 -5.05
CA MET A 81 -4.47 -19.85 -5.57
C MET A 81 -4.61 -18.32 -5.56
N ILE A 82 -3.50 -17.64 -5.48
CA ILE A 82 -3.36 -16.19 -5.68
C ILE A 82 -2.58 -16.01 -6.97
N THR A 83 -3.01 -15.10 -7.79
CA THR A 83 -2.37 -14.73 -9.05
C THR A 83 -1.75 -13.34 -8.97
N ILE A 84 -0.83 -13.02 -9.87
CA ILE A 84 -0.14 -11.72 -9.87
C ILE A 84 -1.09 -10.55 -10.06
N ASP A 85 -2.19 -10.73 -10.80
CA ASP A 85 -3.23 -9.73 -10.99
C ASP A 85 -3.94 -9.40 -9.67
N ASP A 86 -4.27 -10.38 -8.82
CA ASP A 86 -4.82 -10.16 -7.47
C ASP A 86 -3.85 -9.33 -6.59
N VAL A 87 -2.54 -9.61 -6.72
CA VAL A 87 -1.49 -8.88 -5.99
C VAL A 87 -1.37 -7.44 -6.47
N ILE A 88 -1.43 -7.22 -7.79
CA ILE A 88 -1.38 -5.86 -8.37
C ILE A 88 -2.59 -5.05 -7.92
N ASP A 89 -3.79 -5.61 -7.99
CA ASP A 89 -5.02 -4.94 -7.56
C ASP A 89 -4.92 -4.49 -6.08
N GLU A 90 -4.39 -5.35 -5.20
CA GLU A 90 -4.20 -5.03 -3.79
C GLU A 90 -3.15 -3.92 -3.58
N VAL A 91 -2.05 -3.95 -4.34
CA VAL A 91 -1.00 -2.90 -4.29
C VAL A 91 -1.55 -1.57 -4.78
N GLU A 92 -2.35 -1.56 -5.87
CA GLU A 92 -2.98 -0.34 -6.38
C GLU A 92 -3.97 0.25 -5.36
N GLU A 93 -4.82 -0.60 -4.75
CA GLU A 93 -5.76 -0.16 -3.71
C GLU A 93 -5.05 0.46 -2.50
N ARG A 94 -3.90 -0.10 -2.11
CA ARG A 94 -3.07 0.46 -1.02
C ARG A 94 -2.48 1.80 -1.38
N HIS A 95 -1.93 1.93 -2.57
CA HIS A 95 -1.37 3.20 -3.03
C HIS A 95 -2.44 4.30 -3.08
N GLU A 96 -3.66 3.98 -3.52
CA GLU A 96 -4.77 4.92 -3.52
C GLU A 96 -5.14 5.36 -2.09
N LYS A 97 -5.25 4.41 -1.15
CA LYS A 97 -5.50 4.70 0.26
C LYS A 97 -4.41 5.59 0.88
N GLU A 98 -3.14 5.31 0.58
CA GLU A 98 -2.01 6.12 1.07
C GLU A 98 -2.04 7.55 0.51
N GLN A 99 -2.36 7.72 -0.76
CA GLN A 99 -2.52 9.05 -1.36
C GLN A 99 -3.65 9.84 -0.69
N LEU A 100 -4.80 9.22 -0.46
CA LEU A 100 -5.92 9.85 0.24
C LEU A 100 -5.55 10.22 1.67
N ARG A 101 -4.90 9.33 2.40
CA ARG A 101 -4.42 9.59 3.77
C ARG A 101 -3.41 10.76 3.83
N SER A 102 -2.49 10.83 2.87
CA SER A 102 -1.49 11.92 2.82
C SER A 102 -2.14 13.29 2.62
N ALA A 103 -3.30 13.33 1.96
CA ALA A 103 -4.11 14.54 1.79
C ALA A 103 -5.07 14.81 2.97
N GLY A 104 -5.01 14.03 4.06
CA GLY A 104 -5.92 14.15 5.20
C GLY A 104 -7.36 13.71 4.89
N LEU A 105 -7.52 12.85 3.89
CA LEU A 105 -8.81 12.30 3.46
C LEU A 105 -8.99 10.87 3.99
N ASN A 106 -10.25 10.44 4.12
CA ASN A 106 -10.56 9.06 4.49
C ASN A 106 -10.29 8.11 3.32
N GLU A 107 -9.97 6.86 3.63
CA GLU A 107 -9.59 5.79 2.68
C GLU A 107 -10.65 5.49 1.60
N TYR A 108 -11.92 5.77 1.89
CA TYR A 108 -13.04 5.55 0.98
C TYR A 108 -13.73 6.89 0.71
N GLN A 109 -13.30 7.57 -0.34
CA GLN A 109 -13.97 8.79 -0.78
C GLN A 109 -14.67 8.53 -2.11
N ASP A 110 -15.98 8.24 -2.05
CA ASP A 110 -16.82 8.23 -3.24
C ASP A 110 -17.03 9.67 -3.72
N VAL A 111 -16.58 9.96 -4.95
CA VAL A 111 -16.73 11.28 -5.59
C VAL A 111 -18.21 11.67 -5.75
N PHE A 112 -19.09 10.68 -5.80
CA PHE A 112 -20.54 10.87 -5.92
C PHE A 112 -21.28 10.83 -4.58
N ALA A 113 -20.57 10.76 -3.45
CA ALA A 113 -21.19 10.75 -2.13
C ALA A 113 -21.97 12.06 -1.86
N PRO A 114 -23.08 12.01 -1.11
CA PRO A 114 -23.81 13.20 -0.71
C PRO A 114 -22.92 14.22 0.02
N VAL A 115 -23.09 15.51 -0.28
CA VAL A 115 -22.28 16.61 0.27
C VAL A 115 -22.23 16.59 1.81
N ALA A 116 -23.31 16.16 2.47
CA ALA A 116 -23.36 16.04 3.93
C ALA A 116 -22.37 15.02 4.48
N VAL A 117 -22.16 13.90 3.79
CA VAL A 117 -21.19 12.86 4.17
C VAL A 117 -19.76 13.37 3.97
N ILE A 118 -19.50 14.01 2.83
CA ILE A 118 -18.18 14.59 2.52
C ILE A 118 -17.80 15.67 3.55
N LYS A 119 -18.73 16.55 3.91
CA LYS A 119 -18.51 17.56 4.96
C LYS A 119 -18.14 16.93 6.30
N LYS A 120 -18.88 15.91 6.74
CA LYS A 120 -18.63 15.22 8.03
C LYS A 120 -17.25 14.56 8.07
N GLN A 121 -16.77 14.04 6.95
CA GLN A 121 -15.48 13.41 6.85
C GLN A 121 -14.30 14.40 6.86
N ARG A 122 -14.48 15.57 6.23
CA ARG A 122 -13.44 16.62 6.12
C ARG A 122 -13.39 17.58 7.33
N LEU A 123 -14.50 17.75 8.01
CA LEU A 123 -14.63 18.73 9.10
C LEU A 123 -13.60 18.56 10.23
N PRO A 124 -13.30 17.35 10.73
CA PRO A 124 -12.30 17.19 11.79
C PRO A 124 -10.91 17.70 11.38
N TRP A 125 -10.47 17.39 10.16
CA TRP A 125 -9.19 17.87 9.65
C TRP A 125 -9.16 19.38 9.45
N LEU A 126 -10.25 19.96 8.96
CA LEU A 126 -10.38 21.41 8.80
C LEU A 126 -10.36 22.14 10.16
N ILE A 127 -10.96 21.55 11.21
CA ILE A 127 -10.92 22.11 12.58
C ILE A 127 -9.48 22.10 13.11
N VAL A 128 -8.73 21.02 12.91
CA VAL A 128 -7.31 20.95 13.31
C VAL A 128 -6.51 22.04 12.59
N ASN A 129 -6.70 22.20 11.27
CA ASN A 129 -6.02 23.24 10.50
C ASN A 129 -6.42 24.65 10.96
N LEU A 130 -7.70 24.88 11.28
CA LEU A 130 -8.16 26.15 11.81
C LEU A 130 -7.49 26.46 13.17
N PHE A 131 -7.39 25.46 14.03
CA PHE A 131 -6.73 25.61 15.33
C PHE A 131 -5.25 25.98 15.19
N THR A 132 -4.52 25.33 14.30
CA THR A 132 -3.12 25.65 14.02
C THR A 132 -2.95 27.05 13.42
N ALA A 133 -3.88 27.48 12.54
CA ALA A 133 -3.88 28.82 11.98
C ALA A 133 -4.14 29.89 13.06
N VAL A 134 -5.06 29.64 14.00
CA VAL A 134 -5.30 30.53 15.13
C VAL A 134 -4.07 30.64 16.04
N LEU A 135 -3.40 29.53 16.34
CA LEU A 135 -2.15 29.54 17.10
C LEU A 135 -1.06 30.36 16.40
N ALA A 136 -0.90 30.18 15.08
CA ALA A 136 0.05 31.01 14.32
C ALA A 136 -0.30 32.48 14.36
N SER A 137 -1.59 32.84 14.24
CA SER A 137 -2.06 34.22 14.35
C SER A 137 -1.79 34.83 15.73
N MET A 138 -1.95 34.05 16.82
CA MET A 138 -1.62 34.50 18.18
C MET A 138 -0.13 34.82 18.33
N VAL A 139 0.75 34.00 17.75
CA VAL A 139 2.20 34.26 17.75
C VAL A 139 2.51 35.55 16.98
N ILE A 140 1.89 35.78 15.83
CA ILE A 140 2.06 37.00 15.03
C ILE A 140 1.61 38.21 15.83
N ALA A 141 0.51 38.13 16.56
CA ALA A 141 -0.01 39.23 17.40
C ALA A 141 0.96 39.64 18.52
N LEU A 142 1.77 38.72 19.05
CA LEU A 142 2.80 39.06 20.05
C LEU A 142 3.90 39.98 19.49
N PHE A 143 4.08 40.03 18.18
CA PHE A 143 5.09 40.82 17.49
C PHE A 143 4.49 41.98 16.69
N GLU A 144 3.24 42.39 17.00
CA GLU A 144 2.53 43.44 16.27
C GLU A 144 3.28 44.80 16.28
N GLU A 145 3.86 45.21 17.40
CA GLU A 145 4.64 46.44 17.50
C GLU A 145 5.88 46.43 16.60
N GLN A 146 6.58 45.29 16.55
CA GLN A 146 7.76 45.16 15.71
C GLN A 146 7.40 45.16 14.21
N ILE A 147 6.26 44.54 13.87
CA ILE A 147 5.75 44.55 12.50
C ILE A 147 5.29 45.95 12.08
N ALA A 148 4.67 46.69 12.98
CA ALA A 148 4.23 48.07 12.74
C ALA A 148 5.42 49.03 12.49
N THR A 149 6.55 48.83 13.19
CA THR A 149 7.76 49.64 13.01
C THR A 149 8.54 49.26 11.73
N LEU A 150 8.50 47.99 11.32
CA LEU A 150 9.20 47.45 10.15
C LEU A 150 8.22 46.82 9.15
N VAL A 151 7.57 47.67 8.36
CA VAL A 151 6.57 47.22 7.35
C VAL A 151 7.13 46.13 6.39
N ALA A 152 8.44 46.13 6.16
CA ALA A 152 9.09 45.10 5.38
C ALA A 152 8.85 43.69 5.91
N LEU A 153 8.68 43.48 7.23
CA LEU A 153 8.37 42.17 7.82
C LEU A 153 7.01 41.68 7.39
N ALA A 154 6.01 42.53 7.29
CA ALA A 154 4.68 42.17 6.82
C ALA A 154 4.70 41.67 5.35
N VAL A 155 5.57 42.26 4.51
CA VAL A 155 5.74 41.86 3.10
C VAL A 155 6.46 40.51 2.98
N LEU A 156 7.40 40.23 3.89
CA LEU A 156 8.18 38.99 3.88
C LEU A 156 7.44 37.79 4.49
N MET A 157 6.48 38.01 5.42
CA MET A 157 5.74 36.93 6.08
C MET A 157 5.12 35.91 5.12
N PRO A 158 4.38 36.29 4.06
CA PRO A 158 3.82 35.31 3.11
C PRO A 158 4.87 34.50 2.38
N ILE A 159 6.04 35.09 2.08
CA ILE A 159 7.13 34.40 1.39
C ILE A 159 7.74 33.33 2.29
N VAL A 160 8.03 33.66 3.55
CA VAL A 160 8.58 32.71 4.54
C VAL A 160 7.57 31.60 4.83
N ALA A 161 6.29 31.93 5.01
CA ALA A 161 5.23 30.95 5.24
C ALA A 161 5.09 29.97 4.04
N SER A 162 5.11 30.51 2.82
CA SER A 162 5.04 29.68 1.60
C SER A 162 6.25 28.76 1.46
N MET A 163 7.47 29.28 1.69
CA MET A 163 8.68 28.46 1.62
C MET A 163 8.70 27.38 2.72
N GLY A 164 8.30 27.73 3.94
CA GLY A 164 8.18 26.77 5.05
C GLY A 164 7.16 25.66 4.74
N GLY A 165 6.00 26.03 4.17
CA GLY A 165 4.98 25.09 3.75
C GLY A 165 5.49 24.13 2.65
N ASN A 166 6.17 24.67 1.64
CA ASN A 166 6.75 23.85 0.57
C ASN A 166 7.83 22.90 1.08
N ALA A 167 8.75 23.38 1.91
CA ALA A 167 9.80 22.55 2.51
C ALA A 167 9.21 21.45 3.38
N GLY A 168 8.21 21.80 4.22
CA GLY A 168 7.49 20.84 5.06
C GLY A 168 6.79 19.76 4.24
N THR A 169 6.09 20.13 3.16
CA THR A 169 5.41 19.18 2.27
C THR A 169 6.39 18.26 1.56
N GLN A 170 7.51 18.78 1.06
CA GLN A 170 8.55 17.99 0.41
C GLN A 170 9.16 16.97 1.38
N THR A 171 9.51 17.40 2.58
CA THR A 171 10.06 16.52 3.62
C THR A 171 9.05 15.44 4.02
N LEU A 172 7.78 15.83 4.24
CA LEU A 172 6.72 14.89 4.57
C LEU A 172 6.54 13.81 3.49
N THR A 173 6.52 14.21 2.22
CA THR A 173 6.36 13.29 1.09
C THR A 173 7.48 12.25 1.05
N VAL A 174 8.74 12.69 1.22
CA VAL A 174 9.90 11.78 1.24
C VAL A 174 9.85 10.85 2.45
N THR A 175 9.49 11.38 3.63
CA THR A 175 9.42 10.61 4.86
C THR A 175 8.31 9.55 4.81
N VAL A 176 7.10 9.91 4.35
CA VAL A 176 5.98 8.96 4.20
C VAL A 176 6.34 7.85 3.23
N ARG A 177 6.96 8.20 2.09
CA ARG A 177 7.44 7.19 1.14
C ARG A 177 8.48 6.25 1.76
N ALA A 178 9.44 6.79 2.50
CA ALA A 178 10.49 5.99 3.13
C ALA A 178 9.93 5.07 4.24
N LEU A 179 8.88 5.51 4.95
CA LEU A 179 8.13 4.69 5.91
C LEU A 179 7.37 3.56 5.20
N GLY A 180 6.67 3.87 4.11
CA GLY A 180 5.92 2.88 3.33
C GLY A 180 6.81 1.80 2.71
N MET A 181 8.05 2.16 2.33
CA MET A 181 9.05 1.19 1.83
C MET A 181 9.83 0.47 2.95
N GLY A 182 9.49 0.67 4.23
CA GLY A 182 10.22 0.06 5.35
C GLY A 182 11.68 0.52 5.52
N GLN A 183 12.08 1.60 4.83
CA GLN A 183 13.44 2.14 4.91
C GLN A 183 13.68 2.90 6.23
N VAL A 184 12.62 3.40 6.85
CA VAL A 184 12.65 4.09 8.13
C VAL A 184 12.19 3.14 9.22
N THR A 185 13.10 2.85 10.15
CA THR A 185 12.82 2.08 11.36
C THR A 185 13.01 2.96 12.58
N TRP A 186 12.46 2.57 13.73
CA TRP A 186 12.66 3.28 14.99
C TRP A 186 14.14 3.53 15.35
N GLN A 187 15.03 2.69 14.82
CA GLN A 187 16.48 2.79 15.09
C GLN A 187 17.16 3.88 14.26
N ASN A 188 16.67 4.18 13.05
CA ASN A 188 17.26 5.17 12.15
C ASN A 188 16.43 6.47 12.01
N ALA A 189 15.24 6.52 12.62
CA ALA A 189 14.33 7.68 12.55
C ALA A 189 14.93 8.99 13.10
N PHE A 190 15.92 8.90 14.01
CA PHE A 190 16.62 10.06 14.54
C PHE A 190 17.75 10.61 13.65
N MET A 191 18.05 9.95 12.53
CA MET A 191 19.09 10.39 11.56
C MET A 191 18.49 11.13 10.35
N LEU A 192 17.19 11.20 10.27
CA LEU A 192 16.40 11.92 9.26
C LEU A 192 16.01 13.31 9.75
#